data_e54f086d4a733f5fdd6c1c6cf819d8a4
#
_entry.id   e54f086d4a733f5fdd6c1c6cf819d8a4
#
_cell.length_a   1.000
_cell.length_b   1.000
_cell.length_c   1.000
_cell.angle_alpha   90.00
_cell.angle_beta   90.00
_cell.angle_gamma   90.00
#
_symmetry.space_group_name_H-M   'P 1'
#
loop_
_entity.id
_entity.type
_entity.pdbx_description
1 polymer ?
#
loop_
_entity_poly.entity_id
_entity_poly.type
_entity_poly.pdbx_seq_one_letter_code
_entity_poly.pdbx_strand_id
1 'polypeptide(L)'
;MPGPDNTQKTLQLAVRRSNEVSIAHFVVASCSGATARELYALAQEKKIVCVSHVVGFTEPGMDEMLPENQEFFNAHGVRVLTTAHLLAGIDRALRYQFQGVYPAEIVASTLRMFGQGIKVAVETSCMALDAGMVPYGQDVIAIGGTVAGADAAIVVRPAHST
;
A
#
# COMPACT_ATOMS: atom_id res chain seq x y z
N MET A 1 13.41 -7.08 -13.52
CA MET A 1 12.29 -7.93 -13.07
C MET A 1 11.51 -7.15 -12.02
N PRO A 2 10.21 -7.39 -11.81
CA PRO A 2 9.47 -6.75 -10.71
C PRO A 2 10.03 -7.20 -9.36
N GLY A 3 9.77 -6.42 -8.31
CA GLY A 3 10.14 -6.80 -6.95
C GLY A 3 11.26 -5.97 -6.32
N PRO A 4 11.96 -6.51 -5.31
CA PRO A 4 12.82 -5.77 -4.38
C PRO A 4 13.93 -4.93 -5.05
N ASP A 5 14.51 -5.40 -6.13
CA ASP A 5 15.61 -4.71 -6.85
C ASP A 5 15.23 -3.31 -7.36
N ASN A 6 13.92 -3.07 -7.52
CA ASN A 6 13.41 -1.77 -7.98
C ASN A 6 13.08 -0.81 -6.85
N THR A 7 13.05 -1.27 -5.59
CA THR A 7 12.52 -0.52 -4.45
C THR A 7 13.15 0.87 -4.34
N GLN A 8 14.46 0.93 -4.22
CA GLN A 8 15.15 2.19 -4.02
C GLN A 8 14.89 3.18 -5.16
N LYS A 9 14.96 2.71 -6.42
CA LYS A 9 14.70 3.54 -7.59
C LYS A 9 13.25 4.03 -7.64
N THR A 10 12.30 3.16 -7.33
CA THR A 10 10.87 3.50 -7.28
C THR A 10 10.60 4.56 -6.22
N LEU A 11 11.16 4.41 -5.02
CA LEU A 11 11.00 5.37 -3.93
C LEU A 11 11.62 6.74 -4.29
N GLN A 12 12.82 6.77 -4.85
CA GLN A 12 13.46 8.01 -5.31
C GLN A 12 12.64 8.74 -6.37
N LEU A 13 12.11 8.01 -7.35
CA LEU A 13 11.23 8.58 -8.39
C LEU A 13 9.92 9.12 -7.81
N ALA A 14 9.33 8.39 -6.85
CA ALA A 14 8.11 8.79 -6.16
C ALA A 14 8.31 10.09 -5.37
N VAL A 15 9.41 10.20 -4.61
CA VAL A 15 9.75 11.41 -3.85
C VAL A 15 10.04 12.59 -4.79
N ARG A 16 10.84 12.38 -5.84
CA ARG A 16 11.07 13.40 -6.86
C ARG A 16 9.75 13.90 -7.45
N ARG A 17 8.87 12.98 -7.85
CA ARG A 17 7.57 13.36 -8.43
C ARG A 17 6.69 14.11 -7.43
N SER A 18 6.66 13.70 -6.17
CA SER A 18 5.90 14.40 -5.14
C SER A 18 6.33 15.86 -4.98
N ASN A 19 7.62 16.14 -5.09
CA ASN A 19 8.17 17.49 -5.00
C ASN A 19 7.83 18.33 -6.25
N GLU A 20 7.94 17.74 -7.45
CA GLU A 20 7.58 18.39 -8.71
C GLU A 20 6.12 18.87 -8.75
N VAL A 21 5.21 18.08 -8.16
CA VAL A 21 3.76 18.36 -8.17
C VAL A 21 3.22 18.80 -6.81
N SER A 22 4.09 19.08 -5.84
CA SER A 22 3.75 19.58 -4.50
C SER A 22 2.78 18.67 -3.73
N ILE A 23 2.87 17.36 -3.89
CA ILE A 23 2.07 16.37 -3.14
C ILE A 23 2.75 16.09 -1.80
N ALA A 24 1.99 16.18 -0.70
CA ALA A 24 2.49 15.98 0.66
C ALA A 24 2.22 14.58 1.23
N HIS A 25 1.28 13.83 0.64
CA HIS A 25 0.80 12.56 1.19
C HIS A 25 1.30 11.37 0.39
N PHE A 26 1.82 10.39 1.12
CA PHE A 26 2.23 9.10 0.58
C PHE A 26 1.42 7.97 1.19
N VAL A 27 1.05 7.00 0.37
CA VAL A 27 0.53 5.70 0.80
C VAL A 27 1.46 4.63 0.26
N VAL A 28 2.00 3.80 1.14
CA VAL A 28 2.96 2.75 0.75
C VAL A 28 2.54 1.39 1.29
N ALA A 29 2.45 0.41 0.41
CA ALA A 29 2.24 -0.98 0.81
C ALA A 29 3.54 -1.54 1.39
N SER A 30 3.49 -2.02 2.64
CA SER A 30 4.68 -2.57 3.31
C SER A 30 4.27 -3.49 4.47
N CYS A 31 4.30 -4.80 4.26
CA CYS A 31 3.83 -5.78 5.24
C CYS A 31 4.70 -5.78 6.50
N SER A 32 6.02 -5.88 6.36
CA SER A 32 6.97 -5.85 7.47
C SER A 32 7.34 -4.43 7.95
N GLY A 33 6.93 -3.40 7.20
CA GLY A 33 7.33 -2.00 7.44
C GLY A 33 8.64 -1.59 6.72
N ALA A 34 9.41 -2.51 6.16
CA ALA A 34 10.73 -2.21 5.59
C ALA A 34 10.68 -1.13 4.50
N THR A 35 9.81 -1.29 3.49
CA THR A 35 9.67 -0.32 2.38
C THR A 35 9.21 1.06 2.88
N ALA A 36 8.30 1.09 3.87
CA ALA A 36 7.83 2.35 4.45
C ALA A 36 8.95 3.06 5.23
N ARG A 37 9.82 2.32 5.90
CA ARG A 37 10.99 2.85 6.59
C ARG A 37 12.02 3.44 5.62
N GLU A 38 12.28 2.76 4.51
CA GLU A 38 13.12 3.30 3.43
C GLU A 38 12.52 4.57 2.81
N LEU A 39 11.19 4.60 2.59
CA LEU A 39 10.51 5.80 2.11
C LEU A 39 10.66 6.96 3.10
N TYR A 40 10.49 6.71 4.41
CA TYR A 40 10.65 7.73 5.43
C TYR A 40 12.04 8.35 5.40
N ALA A 41 13.08 7.56 5.21
CA ALA A 41 14.46 8.07 5.13
C ALA A 41 14.67 9.06 3.97
N LEU A 42 13.86 8.96 2.90
CA LEU A 42 13.92 9.83 1.73
C LEU A 42 12.94 11.02 1.78
N ALA A 43 11.92 10.97 2.67
CA ALA A 43 10.78 11.89 2.66
C ALA A 43 10.28 12.23 4.07
N GLN A 44 11.17 12.61 4.97
CA GLN A 44 10.88 12.84 6.41
C GLN A 44 9.83 13.92 6.68
N GLU A 45 9.74 14.94 5.83
CA GLU A 45 8.73 16.01 5.94
C GLU A 45 7.37 15.65 5.32
N LYS A 46 7.25 14.49 4.69
CA LYS A 46 6.01 14.04 4.04
C LYS A 46 5.12 13.27 5.04
N LYS A 47 3.83 13.28 4.77
CA LYS A 47 2.85 12.50 5.53
C LYS A 47 2.75 11.10 4.94
N ILE A 48 3.21 10.10 5.67
CA ILE A 48 3.29 8.72 5.18
C ILE A 48 2.24 7.86 5.90
N VAL A 49 1.50 7.09 5.11
CA VAL A 49 0.62 6.00 5.56
C VAL A 49 1.22 4.69 5.06
N CYS A 50 1.59 3.83 5.99
CA CYS A 50 2.01 2.45 5.73
C CYS A 50 0.78 1.54 5.78
N VAL A 51 0.48 0.83 4.71
CA VAL A 51 -0.59 -0.17 4.67
C VAL A 51 0.03 -1.54 4.71
N SER A 52 -0.25 -2.29 5.79
CA SER A 52 0.23 -3.65 5.99
C SER A 52 -0.85 -4.70 5.68
N HIS A 53 -0.51 -5.97 5.77
CA HIS A 53 -1.48 -7.05 5.68
C HIS A 53 -2.37 -7.15 6.93
N VAL A 54 -3.51 -7.80 6.77
CA VAL A 54 -4.33 -8.25 7.90
C VAL A 54 -3.52 -9.19 8.80
N VAL A 55 -3.69 -9.05 10.11
CA VAL A 55 -3.14 -10.00 11.08
C VAL A 55 -3.66 -11.40 10.78
N GLY A 56 -2.77 -12.37 10.69
CA GLY A 56 -3.12 -13.74 10.30
C GLY A 56 -3.06 -14.03 8.81
N PHE A 57 -2.41 -13.16 8.01
CA PHE A 57 -2.26 -13.39 6.56
C PHE A 57 -1.39 -14.61 6.24
N THR A 58 -0.27 -14.77 6.92
CA THR A 58 0.66 -15.91 6.77
C THR A 58 0.32 -17.04 7.73
N GLU A 59 0.14 -16.72 9.02
CA GLU A 59 -0.22 -17.67 10.08
C GLU A 59 -1.26 -17.04 10.99
N PRO A 60 -2.24 -17.82 11.50
CA PRO A 60 -3.30 -17.32 12.38
C PRO A 60 -2.74 -16.52 13.58
N GLY A 61 -3.19 -15.26 13.71
CA GLY A 61 -2.79 -14.37 14.79
C GLY A 61 -1.41 -13.70 14.63
N MET A 62 -0.66 -14.01 13.59
CA MET A 62 0.65 -13.41 13.32
C MET A 62 0.48 -12.07 12.60
N ASP A 63 1.11 -11.02 13.13
CA ASP A 63 1.33 -9.76 12.43
C ASP A 63 2.68 -9.81 11.70
N GLU A 64 2.70 -9.46 10.41
CA GLU A 64 3.93 -9.40 9.63
C GLU A 64 4.73 -8.12 9.87
N MET A 65 4.12 -7.11 10.50
CA MET A 65 4.78 -5.87 10.86
C MET A 65 5.86 -6.13 11.92
N LEU A 66 7.09 -5.78 11.61
CA LEU A 66 8.19 -5.93 12.57
C LEU A 66 8.01 -4.96 13.74
N PRO A 67 8.14 -5.43 15.00
CA PRO A 67 7.97 -4.59 16.19
C PRO A 67 8.84 -3.33 16.16
N GLU A 68 10.10 -3.45 15.76
CA GLU A 68 11.02 -2.32 15.63
C GLU A 68 10.59 -1.29 14.57
N ASN A 69 9.89 -1.70 13.53
CA ASN A 69 9.32 -0.78 12.55
C ASN A 69 8.05 -0.12 13.08
N GLN A 70 7.22 -0.85 13.81
CA GLN A 70 6.04 -0.29 14.46
C GLN A 70 6.43 0.79 15.50
N GLU A 71 7.43 0.52 16.33
CA GLU A 71 7.97 1.49 17.30
C GLU A 71 8.55 2.72 16.59
N PHE A 72 9.32 2.50 15.53
CA PHE A 72 9.87 3.57 14.70
C PHE A 72 8.77 4.45 14.12
N PHE A 73 7.71 3.86 13.55
CA PHE A 73 6.61 4.61 12.95
C PHE A 73 5.85 5.44 13.98
N ASN A 74 5.59 4.87 15.15
CA ASN A 74 4.96 5.60 16.25
C ASN A 74 5.79 6.82 16.69
N ALA A 75 7.11 6.68 16.78
CA ALA A 75 8.01 7.76 17.16
C ALA A 75 8.14 8.87 16.10
N HIS A 76 7.91 8.55 14.83
CA HIS A 76 8.15 9.45 13.69
C HIS A 76 6.87 9.90 12.97
N GLY A 77 5.70 9.58 13.51
CA GLY A 77 4.41 10.03 12.96
C GLY A 77 4.00 9.36 11.65
N VAL A 78 4.61 8.22 11.30
CA VAL A 78 4.14 7.38 10.19
C VAL A 78 2.90 6.63 10.66
N ARG A 79 1.78 6.79 9.95
CA ARG A 79 0.53 6.12 10.31
C ARG A 79 0.50 4.72 9.72
N VAL A 80 0.11 3.73 10.50
CA VAL A 80 0.01 2.32 10.07
C VAL A 80 -1.45 1.90 9.97
N LEU A 81 -1.81 1.28 8.85
CA LEU A 81 -3.12 0.68 8.61
C LEU A 81 -2.96 -0.82 8.42
N THR A 82 -3.30 -1.60 9.43
CA THR A 82 -3.34 -3.07 9.39
C THR A 82 -4.78 -3.52 9.25
N THR A 83 -5.16 -4.06 8.09
CA THR A 83 -6.54 -4.50 7.83
C THR A 83 -6.60 -5.47 6.65
N ALA A 84 -7.76 -6.13 6.46
CA ALA A 84 -8.01 -6.92 5.27
C ALA A 84 -7.96 -6.02 4.01
N HIS A 85 -7.35 -6.53 2.96
CA HIS A 85 -7.25 -5.80 1.71
C HIS A 85 -8.61 -5.69 1.03
N LEU A 86 -8.90 -4.52 0.48
CA LEU A 86 -10.17 -4.16 -0.15
C LEU A 86 -10.57 -5.15 -1.26
N LEU A 87 -9.62 -5.55 -2.10
CA LEU A 87 -9.84 -6.45 -3.23
C LEU A 87 -9.49 -7.92 -2.91
N ALA A 88 -9.59 -8.31 -1.65
CA ALA A 88 -9.35 -9.68 -1.20
C ALA A 88 -10.43 -10.10 -0.18
N GLY A 89 -10.21 -9.92 1.11
CA GLY A 89 -11.17 -10.10 2.17
C GLY A 89 -12.06 -11.34 2.01
N ILE A 90 -13.36 -11.14 2.12
CA ILE A 90 -14.39 -12.19 2.05
C ILE A 90 -14.39 -12.88 0.68
N ASP A 91 -14.23 -12.15 -0.43
CA ASP A 91 -14.24 -12.74 -1.77
C ASP A 91 -13.14 -13.80 -1.93
N ARG A 92 -11.94 -13.55 -1.39
CA ARG A 92 -10.85 -14.53 -1.36
C ARG A 92 -11.22 -15.76 -0.52
N ALA A 93 -11.82 -15.58 0.65
CA ALA A 93 -12.23 -16.68 1.51
C ALA A 93 -13.29 -17.56 0.82
N LEU A 94 -14.29 -16.94 0.20
CA LEU A 94 -15.33 -17.65 -0.55
C LEU A 94 -14.76 -18.40 -1.75
N ARG A 95 -13.81 -17.79 -2.48
CA ARG A 95 -13.13 -18.46 -3.60
C ARG A 95 -12.37 -19.71 -3.15
N TYR A 96 -11.67 -19.67 -2.02
CA TYR A 96 -10.96 -20.85 -1.51
C TYR A 96 -11.92 -21.97 -1.11
N GLN A 97 -13.09 -21.61 -0.56
CA GLN A 97 -14.05 -22.59 -0.09
C GLN A 97 -14.96 -23.14 -1.20
N PHE A 98 -15.46 -22.26 -2.08
CA PHE A 98 -16.51 -22.61 -3.05
C PHE A 98 -16.03 -22.57 -4.51
N GLN A 99 -14.80 -22.13 -4.76
CA GLN A 99 -14.27 -21.86 -6.10
C GLN A 99 -15.05 -20.70 -6.80
N GLY A 100 -14.80 -20.46 -8.05
CA GLY A 100 -15.49 -19.42 -8.83
C GLY A 100 -14.74 -18.09 -8.88
N VAL A 101 -15.41 -17.05 -9.39
CA VAL A 101 -14.88 -15.70 -9.56
C VAL A 101 -15.82 -14.73 -8.85
N TYR A 102 -15.26 -13.87 -8.01
CA TYR A 102 -15.99 -12.92 -7.20
C TYR A 102 -15.70 -11.47 -7.62
N PRO A 103 -16.59 -10.50 -7.33
CA PRO A 103 -16.49 -9.12 -7.82
C PRO A 103 -15.14 -8.45 -7.55
N ALA A 104 -14.61 -8.54 -6.33
CA ALA A 104 -13.33 -7.94 -5.99
C ALA A 104 -12.17 -8.53 -6.80
N GLU A 105 -12.23 -9.80 -7.18
CA GLU A 105 -11.21 -10.45 -8.00
C GLU A 105 -11.24 -9.97 -9.47
N ILE A 106 -12.42 -9.64 -9.99
CA ILE A 106 -12.57 -9.05 -11.34
C ILE A 106 -11.87 -7.68 -11.34
N VAL A 107 -12.17 -6.83 -10.35
CA VAL A 107 -11.52 -5.52 -10.21
C VAL A 107 -10.01 -5.66 -10.06
N ALA A 108 -9.56 -6.56 -9.18
CA ALA A 108 -8.14 -6.82 -8.97
C ALA A 108 -7.43 -7.29 -10.25
N SER A 109 -8.08 -8.17 -11.02
CA SER A 109 -7.53 -8.70 -12.29
C SER A 109 -7.46 -7.61 -13.35
N THR A 110 -8.47 -6.75 -13.43
CA THR A 110 -8.48 -5.59 -14.33
C THR A 110 -7.32 -4.63 -14.03
N LEU A 111 -7.11 -4.30 -12.76
CA LEU A 111 -5.99 -3.44 -12.36
C LEU A 111 -4.62 -4.07 -12.62
N ARG A 112 -4.51 -5.40 -12.53
CA ARG A 112 -3.27 -6.14 -12.86
C ARG A 112 -2.90 -6.07 -14.33
N MET A 113 -3.79 -5.68 -15.22
CA MET A 113 -3.45 -5.39 -16.63
C MET A 113 -2.40 -4.26 -16.73
N PHE A 114 -2.30 -3.40 -15.72
CA PHE A 114 -1.29 -2.36 -15.61
C PHE A 114 -0.08 -2.76 -14.75
N GLY A 115 -0.08 -3.97 -14.22
CA GLY A 115 0.95 -4.51 -13.31
C GLY A 115 0.47 -4.70 -11.88
N GLN A 116 1.08 -5.65 -11.16
CA GLN A 116 0.69 -5.97 -9.78
C GLN A 116 0.93 -4.79 -8.84
N GLY A 117 2.05 -4.08 -8.96
CA GLY A 117 2.35 -2.91 -8.14
C GLY A 117 1.34 -1.79 -8.32
N ILE A 118 0.83 -1.58 -9.54
CA ILE A 118 -0.25 -0.61 -9.80
C ILE A 118 -1.55 -1.03 -9.09
N LYS A 119 -1.93 -2.31 -9.20
CA LYS A 119 -3.11 -2.84 -8.49
C LYS A 119 -2.99 -2.57 -6.99
N VAL A 120 -1.85 -2.86 -6.40
CA VAL A 120 -1.59 -2.66 -4.96
C VAL A 120 -1.64 -1.17 -4.60
N ALA A 121 -1.02 -0.30 -5.38
CA ALA A 121 -1.01 1.14 -5.14
C ALA A 121 -2.43 1.75 -5.17
N VAL A 122 -3.27 1.37 -6.15
CA VAL A 122 -4.68 1.80 -6.22
C VAL A 122 -5.46 1.29 -5.01
N GLU A 123 -5.40 0.00 -4.72
CA GLU A 123 -6.10 -0.63 -3.61
C GLU A 123 -5.77 0.03 -2.27
N THR A 124 -4.48 0.17 -1.95
CA THR A 124 -4.04 0.74 -0.66
C THR A 124 -4.35 2.22 -0.53
N SER A 125 -4.39 2.98 -1.63
CA SER A 125 -4.80 4.38 -1.60
C SER A 125 -6.28 4.55 -1.26
N CYS A 126 -7.17 3.70 -1.79
CA CYS A 126 -8.57 3.66 -1.41
C CYS A 126 -8.74 3.24 0.06
N MET A 127 -8.03 2.20 0.52
CA MET A 127 -8.05 1.77 1.91
C MET A 127 -7.61 2.87 2.88
N ALA A 128 -6.57 3.62 2.55
CA ALA A 128 -6.09 4.74 3.36
C ALA A 128 -7.11 5.89 3.40
N LEU A 129 -7.82 6.14 2.30
CA LEU A 129 -8.88 7.13 2.27
C LEU A 129 -10.09 6.69 3.11
N ASP A 130 -10.55 5.45 2.95
CA ASP A 130 -11.69 4.90 3.70
C ASP A 130 -11.42 4.88 5.21
N ALA A 131 -10.16 4.70 5.60
CA ALA A 131 -9.71 4.79 6.99
C ALA A 131 -9.51 6.25 7.50
N GLY A 132 -9.77 7.28 6.68
CA GLY A 132 -9.55 8.69 7.04
C GLY A 132 -8.08 9.05 7.26
N MET A 133 -7.16 8.30 6.63
CA MET A 133 -5.71 8.51 6.78
C MET A 133 -5.13 9.41 5.70
N VAL A 134 -5.85 9.67 4.63
CA VAL A 134 -5.50 10.68 3.62
C VAL A 134 -6.70 11.60 3.39
N PRO A 135 -6.49 12.86 2.97
CA PRO A 135 -7.58 13.81 2.78
C PRO A 135 -8.38 13.48 1.51
N TYR A 136 -9.71 13.57 1.61
CA TYR A 136 -10.59 13.44 0.46
C TYR A 136 -10.34 14.55 -0.58
N GLY A 137 -10.41 14.20 -1.86
CA GLY A 137 -10.31 15.15 -2.98
C GLY A 137 -8.89 15.66 -3.26
N GLN A 138 -7.86 15.13 -2.60
CA GLN A 138 -6.46 15.47 -2.84
C GLN A 138 -5.71 14.33 -3.52
N ASP A 139 -4.71 14.71 -4.32
CA ASP A 139 -3.80 13.75 -4.93
C ASP A 139 -2.80 13.23 -3.88
N VAL A 140 -2.48 11.95 -3.96
CA VAL A 140 -1.46 11.28 -3.16
C VAL A 140 -0.46 10.55 -4.07
N ILE A 141 0.73 10.27 -3.55
CA ILE A 141 1.63 9.30 -4.16
C ILE A 141 1.33 7.94 -3.55
N ALA A 142 0.86 7.00 -4.34
CA ALA A 142 0.63 5.63 -3.90
C ALA A 142 1.71 4.69 -4.45
N ILE A 143 2.30 3.86 -3.58
CA ILE A 143 3.43 2.99 -3.87
C ILE A 143 3.04 1.55 -3.58
N GLY A 144 3.24 0.69 -4.56
CA GLY A 144 2.98 -0.74 -4.47
C GLY A 144 4.12 -1.57 -5.06
N GLY A 145 4.04 -2.87 -4.87
CA GLY A 145 5.03 -3.80 -5.40
C GLY A 145 4.48 -5.18 -5.67
N THR A 146 5.38 -6.05 -6.13
CA THR A 146 5.10 -7.44 -6.46
C THR A 146 5.80 -8.33 -5.45
N VAL A 147 5.03 -8.98 -4.58
CA VAL A 147 5.44 -9.87 -3.49
C VAL A 147 6.18 -9.12 -2.37
N ALA A 148 7.33 -8.52 -2.64
CA ALA A 148 8.12 -7.75 -1.68
C ALA A 148 8.71 -6.50 -2.33
N GLY A 149 9.04 -5.49 -1.53
CA GLY A 149 9.58 -4.21 -1.99
C GLY A 149 8.56 -3.36 -2.75
N ALA A 150 9.06 -2.42 -3.57
CA ALA A 150 8.27 -1.54 -4.41
C ALA A 150 8.77 -1.55 -5.86
N ASP A 151 7.85 -1.64 -6.82
CA ASP A 151 8.15 -1.61 -8.25
C ASP A 151 7.23 -0.69 -9.06
N ALA A 152 6.26 -0.06 -8.38
CA ALA A 152 5.35 0.88 -8.99
C ALA A 152 5.03 2.04 -8.04
N ALA A 153 4.95 3.25 -8.59
CA ALA A 153 4.45 4.43 -7.90
C ALA A 153 3.55 5.23 -8.85
N ILE A 154 2.42 5.70 -8.34
CA ILE A 154 1.44 6.47 -9.10
C ILE A 154 1.05 7.76 -8.37
N VAL A 155 0.70 8.78 -9.14
CA VAL A 155 -0.09 9.91 -8.64
C VAL A 155 -1.56 9.51 -8.80
N VAL A 156 -2.31 9.52 -7.73
CA VAL A 156 -3.73 9.14 -7.75
C VAL A 156 -4.53 10.03 -6.80
N ARG A 157 -5.74 10.37 -7.21
CA ARG A 157 -6.76 10.94 -6.33
C ARG A 157 -7.72 9.81 -5.95
N PRO A 158 -7.56 9.22 -4.76
CA PRO A 158 -8.39 8.10 -4.39
C PRO A 158 -9.85 8.53 -4.19
N ALA A 159 -10.77 7.63 -4.51
CA ALA A 159 -12.17 7.71 -4.17
C ALA A 159 -12.51 6.68 -3.08
N HIS A 160 -13.63 6.89 -2.38
CA HIS A 160 -14.16 5.89 -1.46
C HIS A 160 -14.56 4.62 -2.21
N SER A 161 -14.45 3.48 -1.55
CA SER A 161 -14.79 2.18 -2.13
C SER A 161 -16.32 1.90 -2.18
N THR A 162 -17.11 2.80 -1.63
CA THR A 162 -18.60 2.72 -1.56
C THR A 162 -19.27 3.74 -2.46
#